data_25f53762955e35b326f3c98743c9cabf
#
_entry.id   25f53762955e35b326f3c98743c9cabf
#
_cell.length_a   1.000
_cell.length_b   1.000
_cell.length_c   1.000
_cell.angle_alpha   90.00
_cell.angle_beta   90.00
_cell.angle_gamma   90.00
#
_symmetry.space_group_name_H-M   'P 1'
#
loop_
_entity.id
_entity.type
_entity.pdbx_description
1 polymer ?
#
loop_
_entity_poly.entity_id
_entity_poly.type
_entity_poly.pdbx_seq_one_letter_code
_entity_poly.pdbx_strand_id
1 'polypeptide(L)'
;MIVIDTVSKRFSACGARVGCILSRNKELMAQTMKYMQARLCVATLDQVASAALYEVGPEYFAAVRDEYKRRRDVCMEKLSQIPGIICKCPKGAFYIMAALPVDDADKFQCWLLEEFEDNGETVMFAPAASMYGTPGKGKNEIRIAYVLKQEKLARAMDLLALGIKKYNETH
;
A
#
# COMPACT_ATOMS: atom_id res chain seq x y z
N MET A 1 -23.44 -12.17 -2.46
CA MET A 1 -22.09 -11.95 -1.94
C MET A 1 -21.07 -12.36 -3.00
N ILE A 2 -20.05 -11.53 -3.22
CA ILE A 2 -18.90 -11.85 -4.06
C ILE A 2 -17.67 -11.79 -3.15
N VAL A 3 -16.85 -12.82 -3.17
CA VAL A 3 -15.57 -12.87 -2.45
C VAL A 3 -14.45 -12.86 -3.47
N ILE A 4 -13.50 -11.95 -3.28
CA ILE A 4 -12.26 -11.87 -4.06
C ILE A 4 -11.11 -12.06 -3.06
N ASP A 5 -10.26 -13.06 -3.31
CA ASP A 5 -9.11 -13.35 -2.45
C ASP A 5 -7.85 -13.60 -3.29
N THR A 6 -6.70 -13.48 -2.67
CA THR A 6 -5.41 -13.67 -3.33
C THR A 6 -4.34 -14.10 -2.32
N VAL A 7 -3.42 -14.95 -2.76
CA VAL A 7 -2.23 -15.31 -1.97
C VAL A 7 -1.25 -14.14 -1.82
N SER A 8 -1.36 -13.13 -2.68
CA SER A 8 -0.41 -12.01 -2.78
C SER A 8 -0.18 -11.28 -1.45
N LYS A 9 -1.24 -10.99 -0.72
CA LYS A 9 -1.18 -10.22 0.54
C LYS A 9 -1.30 -11.11 1.78
N ARG A 10 -2.08 -12.17 1.67
CA ARG A 10 -2.28 -13.13 2.75
C ARG A 10 -0.99 -13.86 3.15
N PHE A 11 -0.19 -14.26 2.14
CA PHE A 11 1.02 -15.07 2.33
C PHE A 11 2.31 -14.37 1.85
N SER A 12 2.26 -13.07 1.58
CA SER A 12 3.38 -12.31 1.00
C SER A 12 3.90 -12.90 -0.32
N ALA A 13 3.04 -13.61 -1.06
CA ALA A 13 3.34 -14.35 -2.28
C ALA A 13 2.85 -13.59 -3.54
N CYS A 14 3.15 -12.29 -3.64
CA CYS A 14 2.64 -11.44 -4.73
C CYS A 14 3.21 -11.84 -6.11
N GLY A 15 4.39 -12.46 -6.16
CA GLY A 15 5.00 -12.98 -7.38
C GLY A 15 4.28 -14.18 -7.98
N ALA A 16 3.57 -14.97 -7.19
CA ALA A 16 2.83 -16.16 -7.66
C ALA A 16 1.65 -15.83 -8.58
N ARG A 17 1.13 -14.61 -8.54
CA ARG A 17 0.01 -14.15 -9.38
C ARG A 17 -1.27 -15.00 -9.28
N VAL A 18 -1.54 -15.60 -8.10
CA VAL A 18 -2.68 -16.48 -7.84
C VAL A 18 -3.73 -15.74 -7.01
N GLY A 19 -4.96 -15.81 -7.46
CA GLY A 19 -6.14 -15.31 -6.76
C GLY A 19 -7.39 -16.00 -7.25
N CYS A 20 -8.50 -15.74 -6.58
CA CYS A 20 -9.80 -16.34 -6.93
C CYS A 20 -10.95 -15.37 -6.75
N ILE A 21 -12.03 -15.65 -7.46
CA ILE A 21 -13.33 -15.04 -7.26
C ILE A 21 -14.34 -16.15 -6.95
N LEU A 22 -15.17 -15.91 -5.96
CA LEU A 22 -16.18 -16.87 -5.50
C LEU A 22 -17.54 -16.16 -5.37
N SER A 23 -18.58 -16.75 -5.94
CA SER A 23 -19.96 -16.26 -5.77
C SER A 23 -20.96 -17.39 -5.97
N ARG A 24 -22.13 -17.27 -5.32
CA ARG A 24 -23.28 -18.12 -5.59
C ARG A 24 -24.13 -17.64 -6.78
N ASN A 25 -23.84 -16.44 -7.30
CA ASN A 25 -24.50 -15.92 -8.49
C ASN A 25 -23.94 -16.62 -9.74
N LYS A 26 -24.72 -17.55 -10.29
CA LYS A 26 -24.32 -18.37 -11.45
C LYS A 26 -24.10 -17.53 -12.71
N GLU A 27 -24.91 -16.50 -12.93
CA GLU A 27 -24.79 -15.62 -14.09
C GLU A 27 -23.47 -14.82 -14.02
N LEU A 28 -23.18 -14.21 -12.87
CA LEU A 28 -21.91 -13.54 -12.62
C LEU A 28 -20.73 -14.48 -12.88
N MET A 29 -20.77 -15.70 -12.35
CA MET A 29 -19.67 -16.66 -12.51
C MET A 29 -19.51 -17.10 -13.97
N ALA A 30 -20.60 -17.25 -14.71
CA ALA A 30 -20.55 -17.58 -16.14
C ALA A 30 -19.89 -16.45 -16.97
N GLN A 31 -20.20 -15.19 -16.66
CA GLN A 31 -19.53 -14.05 -17.34
C GLN A 31 -18.07 -13.93 -16.91
N THR A 32 -17.77 -14.06 -15.61
CA THR A 32 -16.41 -14.04 -15.10
C THR A 32 -15.54 -15.12 -15.78
N MET A 33 -16.08 -16.32 -15.98
CA MET A 33 -15.36 -17.42 -16.64
C MET A 33 -14.90 -17.04 -18.05
N LYS A 34 -15.69 -16.29 -18.82
CA LYS A 34 -15.29 -15.84 -20.17
C LYS A 34 -14.03 -14.95 -20.12
N TYR A 35 -13.95 -14.03 -19.14
CA TYR A 35 -12.77 -13.19 -18.96
C TYR A 35 -11.55 -13.99 -18.47
N MET A 36 -11.78 -14.98 -17.60
CA MET A 36 -10.69 -15.86 -17.12
C MET A 36 -10.14 -16.71 -18.28
N GLN A 37 -10.99 -17.24 -19.13
CA GLN A 37 -10.58 -18.01 -20.31
C GLN A 37 -9.82 -17.15 -21.34
N ALA A 38 -10.25 -15.90 -21.56
CA ALA A 38 -9.54 -14.96 -22.45
C ALA A 38 -8.13 -14.64 -21.96
N ARG A 39 -7.89 -14.72 -20.65
CA ARG A 39 -6.62 -14.47 -20.01
C ARG A 39 -5.76 -15.73 -19.84
N LEU A 40 -6.31 -16.90 -20.08
CA LEU A 40 -5.75 -18.20 -19.77
C LEU A 40 -5.63 -18.48 -18.26
N CYS A 41 -5.15 -19.67 -17.89
CA CYS A 41 -5.02 -20.04 -16.49
C CYS A 41 -3.73 -19.49 -15.86
N VAL A 42 -3.71 -19.43 -14.54
CA VAL A 42 -2.49 -19.22 -13.77
C VAL A 42 -1.56 -20.41 -13.95
N ALA A 43 -0.25 -20.16 -13.93
CA ALA A 43 0.75 -21.22 -14.08
C ALA A 43 0.53 -22.36 -13.07
N THR A 44 0.57 -23.61 -13.54
CA THR A 44 0.25 -24.79 -12.73
C THR A 44 1.15 -24.93 -11.50
N LEU A 45 2.46 -24.67 -11.66
CA LEU A 45 3.41 -24.73 -10.55
C LEU A 45 3.06 -23.72 -9.45
N ASP A 46 2.67 -22.50 -9.81
CA ASP A 46 2.25 -21.48 -8.87
C ASP A 46 0.95 -21.85 -8.15
N GLN A 47 0.02 -22.53 -8.85
CA GLN A 47 -1.20 -23.03 -8.22
C GLN A 47 -0.90 -24.13 -7.19
N VAL A 48 -0.06 -25.12 -7.52
CA VAL A 48 0.35 -26.20 -6.62
C VAL A 48 1.08 -25.63 -5.40
N ALA A 49 2.07 -24.75 -5.61
CA ALA A 49 2.78 -24.09 -4.53
C ALA A 49 1.84 -23.26 -3.64
N SER A 50 0.89 -22.53 -4.23
CA SER A 50 -0.09 -21.73 -3.49
C SER A 50 -1.04 -22.59 -2.68
N ALA A 51 -1.39 -23.79 -3.13
CA ALA A 51 -2.22 -24.70 -2.34
C ALA A 51 -1.57 -25.08 -1.01
N ALA A 52 -0.25 -25.35 -1.02
CA ALA A 52 0.51 -25.68 0.17
C ALA A 52 0.55 -24.52 1.21
N LEU A 53 0.40 -23.26 0.78
CA LEU A 53 0.34 -22.12 1.70
C LEU A 53 -0.86 -22.17 2.65
N TYR A 54 -1.92 -22.86 2.31
CA TYR A 54 -3.11 -23.01 3.15
C TYR A 54 -2.94 -24.02 4.29
N GLU A 55 -1.81 -24.73 4.33
CA GLU A 55 -1.47 -25.64 5.42
C GLU A 55 -0.80 -24.93 6.60
N VAL A 56 -0.41 -23.64 6.45
CA VAL A 56 0.20 -22.88 7.55
C VAL A 56 -0.81 -22.64 8.69
N GLY A 57 -0.33 -22.76 9.90
CA GLY A 57 -1.14 -22.60 11.10
C GLY A 57 -1.48 -21.15 11.44
N PRO A 58 -2.40 -20.92 12.39
CA PRO A 58 -2.85 -19.58 12.80
C PRO A 58 -1.73 -18.74 13.41
N GLU A 59 -0.68 -19.35 13.94
CA GLU A 59 0.51 -18.69 14.51
C GLU A 59 1.25 -17.85 13.47
N TYR A 60 1.30 -18.30 12.20
CA TYR A 60 1.86 -17.54 11.09
C TYR A 60 1.14 -16.19 10.93
N PHE A 61 -0.18 -16.22 10.87
CA PHE A 61 -0.99 -15.02 10.69
C PHE A 61 -0.92 -14.09 11.90
N ALA A 62 -0.82 -14.64 13.11
CA ALA A 62 -0.62 -13.85 14.32
C ALA A 62 0.71 -13.11 14.29
N ALA A 63 1.81 -13.78 13.96
CA ALA A 63 3.13 -13.16 13.83
C ALA A 63 3.18 -12.07 12.76
N VAL A 64 2.61 -12.32 11.58
CA VAL A 64 2.52 -11.34 10.48
C VAL A 64 1.69 -10.12 10.90
N ARG A 65 0.53 -10.34 11.51
CA ARG A 65 -0.33 -9.25 12.00
C ARG A 65 0.40 -8.38 13.02
N ASP A 66 1.09 -8.98 13.97
CA ASP A 66 1.76 -8.26 15.05
C ASP A 66 2.97 -7.48 14.52
N GLU A 67 3.69 -8.02 13.52
CA GLU A 67 4.76 -7.29 12.84
C GLU A 67 4.22 -6.08 12.06
N TYR A 68 3.17 -6.24 11.26
CA TYR A 68 2.58 -5.12 10.53
C TYR A 68 1.93 -4.09 11.45
N LYS A 69 1.41 -4.51 12.60
CA LYS A 69 0.93 -3.59 13.63
C LYS A 69 2.05 -2.70 14.15
N ARG A 70 3.22 -3.26 14.48
CA ARG A 70 4.39 -2.49 14.93
C ARG A 70 4.86 -1.48 13.86
N ARG A 71 4.95 -1.92 12.60
CA ARG A 71 5.32 -1.05 11.47
C ARG A 71 4.34 0.11 11.28
N ARG A 72 3.04 -0.19 11.33
CA ARG A 72 1.98 0.82 11.27
C ARG A 72 2.11 1.83 12.40
N ASP A 73 2.27 1.34 13.63
CA ASP A 73 2.29 2.18 14.83
C ASP A 73 3.48 3.16 14.78
N VAL A 74 4.67 2.73 14.32
CA VAL A 74 5.82 3.62 14.06
C VAL A 74 5.48 4.69 13.04
N CYS A 75 4.86 4.34 11.90
CA CYS A 75 4.47 5.32 10.90
C CYS A 75 3.45 6.33 11.46
N MET A 76 2.43 5.84 12.18
CA MET A 76 1.39 6.70 12.75
C MET A 76 1.93 7.66 13.80
N GLU A 77 2.83 7.19 14.66
CA GLU A 77 3.51 8.04 15.65
C GLU A 77 4.25 9.20 14.98
N LYS A 78 5.09 8.89 13.98
CA LYS A 78 5.87 9.90 13.25
C LYS A 78 4.98 10.86 12.45
N LEU A 79 3.99 10.33 11.73
CA LEU A 79 3.05 11.15 10.97
C LEU A 79 2.26 12.12 11.87
N SER A 80 1.88 11.70 13.07
CA SER A 80 1.16 12.57 14.01
C SER A 80 1.96 13.79 14.47
N GLN A 81 3.27 13.78 14.30
CA GLN A 81 4.17 14.89 14.65
C GLN A 81 4.29 15.93 13.53
N ILE A 82 3.79 15.64 12.31
CA ILE A 82 3.85 16.56 11.18
C ILE A 82 2.67 17.53 11.25
N PRO A 83 2.90 18.84 11.44
CA PRO A 83 1.81 19.82 11.51
C PRO A 83 0.99 19.84 10.21
N GLY A 84 -0.34 19.85 10.34
CA GLY A 84 -1.26 19.95 9.21
C GLY A 84 -1.51 18.66 8.44
N ILE A 85 -0.86 17.55 8.78
CA ILE A 85 -1.17 16.26 8.17
C ILE A 85 -2.54 15.74 8.62
N ILE A 86 -3.29 15.18 7.69
CA ILE A 86 -4.56 14.51 7.98
C ILE A 86 -4.43 13.03 7.62
N CYS A 87 -4.47 12.19 8.63
CA CYS A 87 -4.25 10.77 8.48
C CYS A 87 -5.11 9.99 9.48
N LYS A 88 -5.69 8.88 9.03
CA LYS A 88 -6.47 7.98 9.88
C LYS A 88 -5.75 6.66 10.03
N CYS A 89 -5.62 6.15 11.25
CA CYS A 89 -4.99 4.86 11.50
C CYS A 89 -5.74 3.73 10.78
N PRO A 90 -5.09 3.01 9.85
CA PRO A 90 -5.72 1.93 9.13
C PRO A 90 -5.97 0.73 10.05
N LYS A 91 -7.09 0.06 9.84
CA LYS A 91 -7.48 -1.15 10.61
C LYS A 91 -7.06 -2.46 9.93
N GLY A 92 -6.56 -2.38 8.71
CA GLY A 92 -6.16 -3.55 7.92
C GLY A 92 -5.25 -3.17 6.75
N ALA A 93 -4.84 -4.16 5.97
CA ALA A 93 -3.83 -4.04 4.92
C ALA A 93 -2.48 -3.51 5.46
N PHE A 94 -1.67 -2.91 4.60
CA PHE A 94 -0.37 -2.29 4.95
C PHE A 94 -0.20 -0.93 4.25
N TYR A 95 -1.30 -0.21 4.07
CA TYR A 95 -1.32 1.11 3.45
C TYR A 95 -1.90 2.16 4.41
N ILE A 96 -1.27 3.33 4.44
CA ILE A 96 -1.77 4.53 5.07
C ILE A 96 -2.10 5.52 3.95
N MET A 97 -3.30 6.11 4.00
CA MET A 97 -3.68 7.26 3.21
C MET A 97 -3.51 8.50 4.08
N ALA A 98 -2.80 9.49 3.58
CA ALA A 98 -2.59 10.74 4.29
C ALA A 98 -2.74 11.92 3.34
N ALA A 99 -3.42 12.99 3.78
CA ALA A 99 -3.38 14.28 3.11
C ALA A 99 -2.24 15.10 3.71
N LEU A 100 -1.33 15.56 2.87
CA LEU A 100 -0.17 16.35 3.25
C LEU A 100 -0.50 17.85 3.23
N PRO A 101 0.15 18.67 4.06
CA PRO A 101 0.05 20.12 4.00
C PRO A 101 0.91 20.70 2.86
N VAL A 102 0.66 20.23 1.62
CA VAL A 102 1.29 20.71 0.38
C VAL A 102 0.21 21.01 -0.66
N ASP A 103 0.55 21.78 -1.70
CA ASP A 103 -0.38 22.16 -2.75
C ASP A 103 -0.75 20.99 -3.70
N ASP A 104 0.25 20.15 -4.00
CA ASP A 104 0.14 19.07 -4.97
C ASP A 104 1.15 17.96 -4.66
N ALA A 105 0.66 16.75 -4.41
CA ALA A 105 1.51 15.61 -4.03
C ALA A 105 2.36 15.07 -5.18
N ASP A 106 1.92 15.19 -6.43
CA ASP A 106 2.72 14.81 -7.61
C ASP A 106 3.91 15.76 -7.77
N LYS A 107 3.68 17.08 -7.67
CA LYS A 107 4.77 18.08 -7.71
C LYS A 107 5.75 17.88 -6.56
N PHE A 108 5.23 17.70 -5.35
CA PHE A 108 6.05 17.46 -4.17
C PHE A 108 6.91 16.19 -4.33
N GLN A 109 6.34 15.12 -4.90
CA GLN A 109 7.11 13.89 -5.17
C GLN A 109 8.24 14.14 -6.19
N CYS A 110 7.97 14.88 -7.27
CA CYS A 110 9.02 15.23 -8.25
C CYS A 110 10.12 16.03 -7.58
N TRP A 111 9.78 17.07 -6.82
CA TRP A 111 10.74 17.88 -6.10
C TRP A 111 11.57 17.07 -5.10
N LEU A 112 10.95 16.13 -4.35
CA LEU A 112 11.69 15.24 -3.44
C LEU A 112 12.74 14.39 -4.16
N LEU A 113 12.49 14.00 -5.40
CA LEU A 113 13.40 13.16 -6.18
C LEU A 113 14.49 13.97 -6.91
N GLU A 114 14.20 15.21 -7.28
CA GLU A 114 15.07 16.04 -8.10
C GLU A 114 15.94 16.99 -7.28
N GLU A 115 15.42 17.51 -6.14
CA GLU A 115 16.03 18.62 -5.43
C GLU A 115 16.28 18.36 -3.93
N PHE A 116 15.55 17.39 -3.32
CA PHE A 116 15.64 17.17 -1.89
C PHE A 116 16.54 15.99 -1.54
N GLU A 117 17.43 16.22 -0.61
CA GLU A 117 18.16 15.18 0.10
C GLU A 117 18.40 15.54 1.57
N ASP A 118 18.59 14.52 2.39
CA ASP A 118 19.14 14.64 3.73
C ASP A 118 20.12 13.49 3.99
N ASN A 119 21.42 13.81 4.09
CA ASN A 119 22.52 12.84 4.17
C ASN A 119 22.56 11.83 2.99
N GLY A 120 22.29 12.30 1.77
CA GLY A 120 22.25 11.46 0.55
C GLY A 120 21.03 10.56 0.45
N GLU A 121 20.01 10.77 1.28
CA GLU A 121 18.76 10.01 1.26
C GLU A 121 17.57 10.90 0.90
N THR A 122 16.63 10.35 0.17
CA THR A 122 15.30 10.93 -0.06
C THR A 122 14.21 9.90 0.16
N VAL A 123 12.94 10.30 0.06
CA VAL A 123 11.78 9.43 0.26
C VAL A 123 10.84 9.48 -0.94
N MET A 124 10.21 8.33 -1.23
CA MET A 124 9.21 8.20 -2.28
C MET A 124 7.93 7.58 -1.71
N PHE A 125 6.81 8.08 -2.19
CA PHE A 125 5.47 7.58 -1.89
C PHE A 125 4.65 7.43 -3.18
N ALA A 126 3.41 7.00 -3.11
CA ALA A 126 2.51 7.00 -4.26
C ALA A 126 1.52 8.17 -4.12
N PRO A 127 1.59 9.21 -4.98
CA PRO A 127 0.56 10.24 -5.04
C PRO A 127 -0.80 9.63 -5.35
N ALA A 128 -1.87 10.16 -4.73
CA ALA A 128 -3.16 9.51 -4.76
C ALA A 128 -4.15 10.10 -5.76
N ALA A 129 -3.86 11.23 -6.40
CA ALA A 129 -4.76 11.88 -7.35
C ALA A 129 -5.26 10.93 -8.44
N SER A 130 -4.38 10.12 -9.01
CA SER A 130 -4.71 9.12 -10.05
C SER A 130 -5.54 7.93 -9.55
N MET A 131 -5.71 7.77 -8.24
CA MET A 131 -6.50 6.70 -7.63
C MET A 131 -7.99 7.04 -7.52
N TYR A 132 -8.35 8.31 -7.73
CA TYR A 132 -9.72 8.79 -7.67
C TYR A 132 -10.36 8.86 -9.06
N GLY A 133 -11.59 8.35 -9.18
CA GLY A 133 -12.39 8.52 -10.41
C GLY A 133 -12.97 9.93 -10.58
N THR A 134 -12.99 10.71 -9.51
CA THR A 134 -13.52 12.09 -9.52
C THR A 134 -12.37 13.08 -9.75
N PRO A 135 -12.41 13.90 -10.81
CA PRO A 135 -11.38 14.90 -11.07
C PRO A 135 -11.18 15.86 -9.90
N GLY A 136 -9.93 16.22 -9.63
CA GLY A 136 -9.54 17.16 -8.58
C GLY A 136 -9.53 16.60 -7.15
N LYS A 137 -9.90 15.33 -6.94
CA LYS A 137 -9.75 14.66 -5.65
C LYS A 137 -8.34 14.11 -5.44
N GLY A 138 -7.92 14.04 -4.18
CA GLY A 138 -6.65 13.43 -3.79
C GLY A 138 -5.40 14.21 -4.19
N LYS A 139 -5.53 15.49 -4.55
CA LYS A 139 -4.43 16.31 -5.09
C LYS A 139 -3.23 16.41 -4.15
N ASN A 140 -3.48 16.51 -2.86
CA ASN A 140 -2.46 16.54 -1.81
C ASN A 140 -2.41 15.25 -0.98
N GLU A 141 -3.05 14.18 -1.47
CA GLU A 141 -3.09 12.90 -0.77
C GLU A 141 -2.02 11.95 -1.30
N ILE A 142 -1.50 11.15 -0.38
CA ILE A 142 -0.50 10.11 -0.68
C ILE A 142 -0.90 8.77 -0.09
N ARG A 143 -0.39 7.71 -0.69
CA ARG A 143 -0.42 6.36 -0.13
C ARG A 143 0.97 5.91 0.28
N ILE A 144 1.13 5.59 1.55
CA ILE A 144 2.34 5.03 2.14
C ILE A 144 2.15 3.52 2.32
N ALA A 145 3.11 2.71 1.87
CA ALA A 145 3.15 1.28 2.15
C ALA A 145 4.15 0.99 3.27
N TYR A 146 3.67 0.56 4.45
CA TYR A 146 4.54 0.29 5.59
C TYR A 146 5.12 -1.15 5.57
N VAL A 147 5.84 -1.45 4.47
CA VAL A 147 6.41 -2.78 4.19
C VAL A 147 7.88 -2.93 4.58
N LEU A 148 8.57 -1.85 4.89
CA LEU A 148 9.97 -1.85 5.33
C LEU A 148 10.10 -2.21 6.82
N LYS A 149 11.34 -2.44 7.28
CA LYS A 149 11.65 -2.56 8.70
C LYS A 149 11.36 -1.26 9.45
N GLN A 150 11.07 -1.36 10.75
CA GLN A 150 10.62 -0.22 11.58
C GLN A 150 11.61 0.95 11.56
N GLU A 151 12.92 0.68 11.62
CA GLU A 151 13.96 1.73 11.60
C GLU A 151 13.96 2.50 10.27
N LYS A 152 13.81 1.77 9.15
CA LYS A 152 13.71 2.40 7.82
C LYS A 152 12.41 3.17 7.63
N LEU A 153 11.31 2.69 8.19
CA LEU A 153 10.04 3.41 8.17
C LEU A 153 10.11 4.70 8.99
N ALA A 154 10.70 4.64 10.18
CA ALA A 154 10.92 5.83 11.00
C ALA A 154 11.74 6.87 10.23
N ARG A 155 12.86 6.46 9.63
CA ARG A 155 13.71 7.36 8.82
C ARG A 155 12.95 7.92 7.61
N ALA A 156 12.18 7.11 6.90
CA ALA A 156 11.37 7.58 5.77
C ALA A 156 10.33 8.64 6.19
N MET A 157 9.71 8.48 7.36
CA MET A 157 8.78 9.49 7.88
C MET A 157 9.50 10.77 8.35
N ASP A 158 10.71 10.66 8.89
CA ASP A 158 11.54 11.83 9.22
C ASP A 158 11.94 12.60 7.95
N LEU A 159 12.33 11.90 6.88
CA LEU A 159 12.62 12.51 5.57
C LEU A 159 11.37 13.19 4.98
N LEU A 160 10.19 12.56 5.10
CA LEU A 160 8.93 13.16 4.66
C LEU A 160 8.64 14.45 5.41
N ALA A 161 8.81 14.47 6.74
CA ALA A 161 8.61 15.65 7.56
C ALA A 161 9.55 16.80 7.19
N LEU A 162 10.84 16.49 7.01
CA LEU A 162 11.85 17.46 6.57
C LEU A 162 11.56 17.99 5.17
N GLY A 163 11.18 17.09 4.25
CA GLY A 163 10.81 17.45 2.89
C GLY A 163 9.60 18.40 2.85
N ILE A 164 8.53 18.10 3.57
CA ILE A 164 7.36 18.97 3.68
C ILE A 164 7.76 20.37 4.18
N LYS A 165 8.57 20.42 5.22
CA LYS A 165 9.02 21.70 5.77
C LYS A 165 9.79 22.50 4.73
N LYS A 166 10.80 21.92 4.08
CA LYS A 166 11.64 22.60 3.07
C LYS A 166 10.83 23.01 1.84
N TYR A 167 9.94 22.13 1.37
CA TYR A 167 9.07 22.42 0.24
C TYR A 167 8.18 23.66 0.48
N ASN A 168 7.54 23.74 1.64
CA ASN A 168 6.68 24.87 2.01
C ASN A 168 7.44 26.17 2.31
N GLU A 169 8.76 26.12 2.53
CA GLU A 169 9.60 27.32 2.67
C GLU A 169 9.97 27.93 1.30
N THR A 170 9.86 27.13 0.21
CA THR A 170 10.31 27.51 -1.14
C THR A 170 9.19 27.62 -2.17
N HIS A 171 8.01 27.08 -1.88
CA HIS A 171 6.84 27.05 -2.74
C HIS A 171 5.59 27.57 -2.03
#